data_0a6f5454253d32dd2ddea6f6e41fcd85
#
_entry.id   0a6f5454253d32dd2ddea6f6e41fcd85
#
_cell.length_a   1.000
_cell.length_b   1.000
_cell.length_c   1.000
_cell.angle_alpha   90.00
_cell.angle_beta   90.00
_cell.angle_gamma   90.00
#
_symmetry.space_group_name_H-M   'P 1'
#
loop_
_entity.id
_entity.type
_entity.pdbx_description
1 polymer ?
#
loop_
_entity_poly.entity_id
_entity_poly.type
_entity_poly.pdbx_seq_one_letter_code
_entity_poly.pdbx_strand_id
1 'polypeptide(L)'
;MVYCARLVFKGKILIKYDLHSHSTFSDGRLAVPELIERATEKGVDVLALTDHDTVAGVPVARDYIAEKNLALKLISGVEISTKWESFEIHIVGLNIDINDANLQVLLTQQQQKRRERAKEIGARLEKRGYEGIYAQALELAQGAEITRAHFAKALVERGVAKNIQGVFKKFLARNKTGYVPSVWCSMQEAIEAIQGAGGVAVLAHPGRYQMSNKWLRKLLDEFTGAGGKAMEVAQPQQAPSERQFLGQLSQEYNLLASQGSDFHYPMSWLDLGRNLYLPKDCQGVWQFWGATEEC
;
A
#
# COMPACT_ATOMS: atom_id res chain seq x y z
N MET A 1 8.77 29.25 -12.80
CA MET A 1 7.31 29.34 -12.62
C MET A 1 6.67 28.40 -13.63
N VAL A 2 6.45 27.13 -13.27
CA VAL A 2 5.79 26.15 -14.16
C VAL A 2 4.34 26.09 -13.71
N TYR A 3 3.45 26.72 -14.45
CA TYR A 3 2.01 26.59 -14.27
C TYR A 3 1.63 25.16 -14.69
N CYS A 4 1.41 24.28 -13.71
CA CYS A 4 0.74 23.00 -13.97
C CYS A 4 -0.70 23.31 -14.38
N ALA A 5 -1.04 23.08 -15.65
CA ALA A 5 -2.40 23.28 -16.15
C ALA A 5 -3.33 22.26 -15.47
N ARG A 6 -4.07 22.69 -14.47
CA ARG A 6 -5.12 21.87 -13.83
C ARG A 6 -6.18 21.55 -14.88
N LEU A 7 -6.51 20.27 -15.00
CA LEU A 7 -7.61 19.83 -15.87
C LEU A 7 -8.94 20.33 -15.30
N VAL A 8 -9.56 21.28 -16.01
CA VAL A 8 -10.87 21.81 -15.70
C VAL A 8 -11.89 21.08 -16.56
N PHE A 9 -12.76 20.26 -15.98
CA PHE A 9 -13.87 19.62 -16.67
C PHE A 9 -15.20 20.26 -16.22
N LYS A 10 -15.91 20.90 -17.15
CA LYS A 10 -17.18 21.63 -16.87
C LYS A 10 -17.09 22.67 -15.75
N GLY A 11 -15.98 23.41 -15.64
CA GLY A 11 -15.79 24.45 -14.64
C GLY A 11 -15.44 23.95 -13.22
N LYS A 12 -15.27 22.64 -13.02
CA LYS A 12 -14.78 22.06 -11.75
C LYS A 12 -13.32 21.66 -11.85
N ILE A 13 -12.53 22.02 -10.86
CA ILE A 13 -11.16 21.53 -10.70
C ILE A 13 -11.25 20.07 -10.27
N LEU A 14 -10.67 19.16 -11.06
CA LEU A 14 -10.58 17.76 -10.69
C LEU A 14 -9.42 17.57 -9.70
N ILE A 15 -9.73 17.26 -8.44
CA ILE A 15 -8.73 16.90 -7.42
C ILE A 15 -8.18 15.52 -7.73
N LYS A 16 -6.85 15.41 -7.84
CA LYS A 16 -6.16 14.14 -8.09
C LYS A 16 -5.74 13.50 -6.77
N TYR A 17 -6.37 12.39 -6.43
CA TYR A 17 -6.04 11.57 -5.27
C TYR A 17 -5.12 10.43 -5.65
N ASP A 18 -4.11 10.16 -4.82
CA ASP A 18 -3.35 8.92 -4.79
C ASP A 18 -3.24 8.45 -3.34
N LEU A 19 -4.06 7.47 -2.97
CA LEU A 19 -4.27 7.07 -1.58
C LEU A 19 -3.53 5.79 -1.19
N HIS A 20 -2.51 5.38 -1.98
CA HIS A 20 -1.68 4.22 -1.68
C HIS A 20 -0.28 4.40 -2.27
N SER A 21 0.69 4.66 -1.41
CA SER A 21 2.08 4.85 -1.82
C SER A 21 3.06 4.44 -0.73
N HIS A 22 4.26 4.02 -1.15
CA HIS A 22 5.32 3.52 -0.28
C HIS A 22 6.60 4.33 -0.41
N SER A 23 7.28 4.52 0.71
CA SER A 23 8.58 5.16 0.80
C SER A 23 9.67 4.17 1.24
N THR A 24 10.88 4.70 1.43
CA THR A 24 11.99 3.92 2.02
C THR A 24 11.76 3.55 3.49
N PHE A 25 10.66 3.93 4.11
CA PHE A 25 10.30 3.41 5.44
C PHE A 25 9.75 1.98 5.39
N SER A 26 9.38 1.49 4.20
CA SER A 26 9.05 0.08 3.96
C SER A 26 9.83 -0.47 2.77
N ASP A 27 9.25 -0.63 1.61
CA ASP A 27 9.88 -1.20 0.42
C ASP A 27 9.74 -0.33 -0.84
N GLY A 28 9.33 0.91 -0.67
CA GLY A 28 9.50 1.94 -1.67
C GLY A 28 10.98 2.29 -1.87
N ARG A 29 11.31 2.87 -3.02
CA ARG A 29 12.70 3.25 -3.36
C ARG A 29 13.00 4.72 -3.22
N LEU A 30 12.00 5.55 -3.04
CA LEU A 30 12.16 6.97 -2.84
C LEU A 30 12.12 7.29 -1.35
N ALA A 31 13.06 8.12 -0.90
CA ALA A 31 12.95 8.75 0.41
C ALA A 31 11.68 9.61 0.45
N VAL A 32 11.14 9.84 1.65
CA VAL A 32 9.89 10.61 1.78
C VAL A 32 9.94 11.98 1.09
N PRO A 33 11.01 12.79 1.20
CA PRO A 33 11.10 14.04 0.46
C PRO A 33 10.98 13.86 -1.05
N GLU A 34 11.70 12.87 -1.62
CA GLU A 34 11.68 12.56 -3.06
C GLU A 34 10.29 12.10 -3.52
N LEU A 35 9.59 11.31 -2.69
CA LEU A 35 8.23 10.87 -2.95
C LEU A 35 7.25 12.06 -3.00
N ILE A 36 7.36 12.99 -2.06
CA ILE A 36 6.53 14.19 -1.97
C ILE A 36 6.79 15.13 -3.16
N GLU A 37 8.06 15.37 -3.52
CA GLU A 37 8.41 16.15 -4.71
C GLU A 37 7.83 15.52 -5.97
N ARG A 38 8.00 14.20 -6.13
CA ARG A 38 7.45 13.47 -7.26
C ARG A 38 5.93 13.54 -7.33
N ALA A 39 5.23 13.41 -6.22
CA ALA A 39 3.77 13.55 -6.17
C ALA A 39 3.35 14.95 -6.64
N THR A 40 4.05 15.98 -6.19
CA THR A 40 3.82 17.37 -6.60
C THR A 40 4.08 17.56 -8.10
N GLU A 41 5.20 17.05 -8.62
CA GLU A 41 5.53 17.08 -10.05
C GLU A 41 4.50 16.36 -10.92
N LYS A 42 3.91 15.26 -10.42
CA LYS A 42 2.85 14.52 -11.11
C LYS A 42 1.46 15.14 -10.97
N GLY A 43 1.38 16.26 -10.26
CA GLY A 43 0.13 16.99 -10.05
C GLY A 43 -0.86 16.21 -9.18
N VAL A 44 -0.37 15.43 -8.22
CA VAL A 44 -1.20 14.83 -7.17
C VAL A 44 -1.56 15.94 -6.18
N ASP A 45 -2.85 16.12 -5.92
CA ASP A 45 -3.34 17.12 -4.95
C ASP A 45 -3.44 16.54 -3.54
N VAL A 46 -3.78 15.24 -3.43
CA VAL A 46 -3.95 14.52 -2.17
C VAL A 46 -3.21 13.19 -2.24
N LEU A 47 -2.22 13.02 -1.38
CA LEU A 47 -1.40 11.80 -1.27
C LEU A 47 -1.61 11.14 0.09
N ALA A 48 -1.80 9.82 0.13
CA ALA A 48 -1.62 9.05 1.35
C ALA A 48 -0.26 8.33 1.34
N LEU A 49 0.49 8.46 2.42
CA LEU A 49 1.67 7.65 2.67
C LEU A 49 1.24 6.43 3.51
N THR A 50 1.41 5.24 2.96
CA THR A 50 0.85 3.99 3.48
C THR A 50 1.89 2.87 3.57
N ASP A 51 3.07 3.18 4.09
CA ASP A 51 4.16 2.23 4.27
C ASP A 51 3.71 0.95 5.01
N HIS A 52 4.27 -0.20 4.65
CA HIS A 52 3.92 -1.49 5.23
C HIS A 52 4.22 -1.57 6.72
N ASP A 53 3.18 -1.78 7.53
CA ASP A 53 3.23 -1.99 8.98
C ASP A 53 3.99 -0.90 9.75
N THR A 54 4.08 0.32 9.21
CA THR A 54 4.74 1.47 9.84
C THR A 54 4.10 2.79 9.44
N VAL A 55 4.10 3.74 10.36
CA VAL A 55 3.66 5.14 10.14
C VAL A 55 4.82 6.14 10.29
N ALA A 56 6.06 5.63 10.43
CA ALA A 56 7.22 6.46 10.75
C ALA A 56 7.56 7.49 9.65
N GLY A 57 7.17 7.24 8.41
CA GLY A 57 7.33 8.18 7.29
C GLY A 57 6.37 9.37 7.34
N VAL A 58 5.21 9.24 8.01
CA VAL A 58 4.16 10.26 8.00
C VAL A 58 4.61 11.59 8.64
N PRO A 59 5.25 11.61 9.82
CA PRO A 59 5.79 12.86 10.38
C PRO A 59 6.80 13.52 9.45
N VAL A 60 7.72 12.74 8.85
CA VAL A 60 8.73 13.26 7.91
C VAL A 60 8.07 13.90 6.69
N ALA A 61 7.02 13.29 6.15
CA ALA A 61 6.26 13.84 5.02
C ALA A 61 5.56 15.15 5.40
N ARG A 62 4.94 15.19 6.58
CA ARG A 62 4.25 16.38 7.10
C ARG A 62 5.21 17.55 7.27
N ASP A 63 6.35 17.30 7.92
CA ASP A 63 7.37 18.34 8.17
C ASP A 63 7.96 18.87 6.85
N TYR A 64 8.25 17.99 5.90
CA TYR A 64 8.77 18.37 4.59
C TYR A 64 7.78 19.23 3.78
N ILE A 65 6.50 18.83 3.75
CA ILE A 65 5.44 19.60 3.07
C ILE A 65 5.32 20.99 3.69
N ALA A 66 5.37 21.09 5.03
CA ALA A 66 5.29 22.36 5.74
C ALA A 66 6.54 23.23 5.47
N GLU A 67 7.76 22.67 5.56
CA GLU A 67 9.02 23.37 5.28
C GLU A 67 9.05 23.96 3.87
N LYS A 68 8.63 23.19 2.89
CA LYS A 68 8.62 23.58 1.47
C LYS A 68 7.38 24.37 1.07
N ASN A 69 6.42 24.56 1.97
CA ASN A 69 5.13 25.22 1.70
C ASN A 69 4.44 24.67 0.44
N LEU A 70 4.35 23.33 0.36
CA LEU A 70 3.73 22.65 -0.77
C LEU A 70 2.21 22.63 -0.64
N ALA A 71 1.51 22.73 -1.78
CA ALA A 71 0.05 22.66 -1.81
C ALA A 71 -0.49 21.23 -1.70
N LEU A 72 0.39 20.22 -1.67
CA LEU A 72 0.03 18.81 -1.53
C LEU A 72 -0.61 18.54 -0.16
N LYS A 73 -1.81 17.97 -0.16
CA LYS A 73 -2.46 17.50 1.06
C LYS A 73 -2.00 16.09 1.39
N LEU A 74 -1.43 15.89 2.58
CA LEU A 74 -1.07 14.57 3.07
C LEU A 74 -2.21 13.95 3.88
N ILE A 75 -2.53 12.69 3.57
CA ILE A 75 -3.37 11.82 4.40
C ILE A 75 -2.44 10.86 5.15
N SER A 76 -2.55 10.83 6.47
CA SER A 76 -1.84 9.84 7.29
C SER A 76 -2.42 8.45 7.03
N GLY A 77 -1.55 7.50 6.69
CA GLY A 77 -1.97 6.15 6.36
C GLY A 77 -0.96 5.09 6.79
N VAL A 78 -1.36 3.85 6.63
CA VAL A 78 -0.54 2.65 6.81
C VAL A 78 -1.13 1.51 5.98
N GLU A 79 -0.30 0.63 5.42
CA GLU A 79 -0.76 -0.62 4.86
C GLU A 79 -0.43 -1.78 5.81
N ILE A 80 -1.45 -2.33 6.48
CA ILE A 80 -1.28 -3.41 7.45
C ILE A 80 -1.35 -4.75 6.73
N SER A 81 -0.29 -5.55 6.89
CA SER A 81 -0.23 -6.92 6.40
C SER A 81 -1.11 -7.82 7.26
N THR A 82 -2.08 -8.52 6.67
CA THR A 82 -2.98 -9.42 7.39
C THR A 82 -3.02 -10.82 6.77
N LYS A 83 -3.53 -11.76 7.53
CA LYS A 83 -3.81 -13.10 7.07
C LYS A 83 -5.30 -13.36 7.09
N TRP A 84 -5.82 -13.83 5.97
CA TRP A 84 -7.19 -14.30 5.84
C TRP A 84 -7.19 -15.65 5.12
N GLU A 85 -7.71 -16.69 5.77
CA GLU A 85 -7.63 -18.06 5.27
C GLU A 85 -6.19 -18.45 4.87
N SER A 86 -5.96 -18.80 3.61
CA SER A 86 -4.62 -19.09 3.07
C SER A 86 -3.97 -17.93 2.31
N PHE A 87 -4.58 -16.75 2.34
CA PHE A 87 -4.12 -15.56 1.63
C PHE A 87 -3.46 -14.55 2.56
N GLU A 88 -2.48 -13.83 2.03
CA GLU A 88 -2.01 -12.57 2.60
C GLU A 88 -2.86 -11.45 2.01
N ILE A 89 -3.62 -10.75 2.85
CA ILE A 89 -4.49 -9.65 2.48
C ILE A 89 -3.94 -8.38 3.14
N HIS A 90 -4.00 -7.28 2.44
CA HIS A 90 -3.56 -6.00 3.00
C HIS A 90 -4.76 -5.09 3.27
N ILE A 91 -4.71 -4.41 4.41
CA ILE A 91 -5.69 -3.42 4.80
C ILE A 91 -5.00 -2.08 4.91
N VAL A 92 -5.39 -1.15 4.07
CA VAL A 92 -4.92 0.24 4.15
C VAL A 92 -5.78 1.00 5.15
N GLY A 93 -5.14 1.58 6.14
CA GLY A 93 -5.75 2.56 7.05
C GLY A 93 -5.52 3.96 6.48
N LEU A 94 -6.58 4.72 6.29
CA LEU A 94 -6.50 6.11 5.82
C LEU A 94 -7.03 7.07 6.87
N ASN A 95 -6.43 8.26 6.95
CA ASN A 95 -6.80 9.34 7.87
C ASN A 95 -6.75 8.91 9.35
N ILE A 96 -5.72 8.15 9.70
CA ILE A 96 -5.49 7.61 11.04
C ILE A 96 -4.79 8.61 11.96
N ASP A 97 -5.07 8.54 13.26
CA ASP A 97 -4.18 9.09 14.28
C ASP A 97 -2.98 8.16 14.43
N ILE A 98 -1.83 8.62 13.93
CA ILE A 98 -0.57 7.85 13.99
C ILE A 98 -0.06 7.64 15.42
N ASN A 99 -0.58 8.35 16.42
CA ASN A 99 -0.20 8.24 17.83
C ASN A 99 -1.16 7.37 18.63
N ASP A 100 -2.22 6.81 18.02
CA ASP A 100 -3.11 5.90 18.72
C ASP A 100 -2.36 4.72 19.32
N ALA A 101 -2.55 4.49 20.62
CA ALA A 101 -1.77 3.51 21.38
C ALA A 101 -2.02 2.07 20.88
N ASN A 102 -3.25 1.72 20.54
CA ASN A 102 -3.60 0.37 20.08
C ASN A 102 -3.03 0.11 18.69
N LEU A 103 -3.12 1.09 17.80
CA LEU A 103 -2.49 1.01 16.49
C LEU A 103 -0.97 0.83 16.63
N GLN A 104 -0.31 1.62 17.46
CA GLN A 104 1.14 1.52 17.67
C GLN A 104 1.56 0.16 18.26
N VAL A 105 0.77 -0.41 19.17
CA VAL A 105 1.00 -1.77 19.69
C VAL A 105 0.91 -2.80 18.57
N LEU A 106 -0.14 -2.74 17.74
CA LEU A 106 -0.32 -3.64 16.61
C LEU A 106 0.86 -3.54 15.63
N LEU A 107 1.23 -2.32 15.22
CA LEU A 107 2.33 -2.09 14.28
C LEU A 107 3.67 -2.60 14.83
N THR A 108 3.95 -2.38 16.11
CA THR A 108 5.15 -2.91 16.77
C THR A 108 5.19 -4.44 16.71
N GLN A 109 4.08 -5.11 16.97
CA GLN A 109 3.98 -6.57 16.86
C GLN A 109 4.17 -7.06 15.43
N GLN A 110 3.59 -6.36 14.46
CA GLN A 110 3.75 -6.68 13.02
C GLN A 110 5.21 -6.54 12.58
N GLN A 111 5.89 -5.47 13.00
CA GLN A 111 7.31 -5.25 12.72
C GLN A 111 8.17 -6.36 13.32
N GLN A 112 7.89 -6.79 14.54
CA GLN A 112 8.61 -7.91 15.16
C GLN A 112 8.41 -9.21 14.36
N LYS A 113 7.17 -9.55 13.99
CA LYS A 113 6.85 -10.71 13.15
C LYS A 113 7.56 -10.62 11.78
N ARG A 114 7.67 -9.43 11.21
CA ARG A 114 8.36 -9.17 9.95
C ARG A 114 9.87 -9.46 10.06
N ARG A 115 10.51 -8.99 11.13
CA ARG A 115 11.93 -9.24 11.40
C ARG A 115 12.22 -10.74 11.61
N GLU A 116 11.38 -11.42 12.37
CA GLU A 116 11.51 -12.87 12.62
C GLU A 116 11.33 -13.66 11.31
N ARG A 117 10.33 -13.33 10.52
CA ARG A 117 10.11 -13.93 9.19
C ARG A 117 11.29 -13.70 8.26
N ALA A 118 11.86 -12.50 8.26
CA ALA A 118 13.02 -12.17 7.43
C ALA A 118 14.25 -13.00 7.82
N LYS A 119 14.54 -13.18 9.10
CA LYS A 119 15.62 -14.06 9.58
C LYS A 119 15.43 -15.48 9.06
N GLU A 120 14.22 -16.01 9.14
CA GLU A 120 13.92 -17.37 8.67
C GLU A 120 14.04 -17.49 7.13
N ILE A 121 13.61 -16.47 6.37
CA ILE A 121 13.82 -16.42 4.91
C ILE A 121 15.32 -16.47 4.58
N GLY A 122 16.10 -15.64 5.28
CA GLY A 122 17.57 -15.61 5.14
C GLY A 122 18.19 -16.99 5.40
N ALA A 123 17.88 -17.58 6.54
CA ALA A 123 18.40 -18.90 6.92
C ALA A 123 18.06 -20.00 5.90
N ARG A 124 16.84 -19.99 5.33
CA ARG A 124 16.45 -20.95 4.29
C ARG A 124 17.20 -20.75 2.98
N LEU A 125 17.45 -19.51 2.59
CA LEU A 125 18.21 -19.18 1.39
C LEU A 125 19.70 -19.49 1.58
N GLU A 126 20.27 -19.22 2.75
CA GLU A 126 21.66 -19.55 3.08
C GLU A 126 21.92 -21.06 3.04
N LYS A 127 21.01 -21.88 3.56
CA LYS A 127 21.06 -23.35 3.42
C LYS A 127 21.07 -23.83 1.97
N ARG A 128 20.71 -22.98 1.01
CA ARG A 128 20.75 -23.24 -0.44
C ARG A 128 21.95 -22.63 -1.13
N GLY A 129 22.93 -22.15 -0.36
CA GLY A 129 24.18 -21.61 -0.89
C GLY A 129 24.16 -20.10 -1.16
N TYR A 130 23.16 -19.38 -0.68
CA TYR A 130 23.12 -17.90 -0.78
C TYR A 130 23.62 -17.26 0.51
N GLU A 131 24.88 -17.58 0.89
CA GLU A 131 25.50 -17.10 2.11
C GLU A 131 25.44 -15.57 2.23
N GLY A 132 25.15 -15.05 3.45
CA GLY A 132 25.05 -13.61 3.74
C GLY A 132 23.88 -12.90 3.07
N ILE A 133 22.88 -13.62 2.54
CA ILE A 133 21.73 -13.01 1.87
C ILE A 133 20.86 -12.20 2.81
N TYR A 134 20.77 -12.60 4.10
CA TYR A 134 20.05 -11.84 5.10
C TYR A 134 20.71 -10.48 5.35
N ALA A 135 22.04 -10.48 5.54
CA ALA A 135 22.79 -9.24 5.75
C ALA A 135 22.67 -8.27 4.56
N GLN A 136 22.78 -8.79 3.32
CA GLN A 136 22.59 -7.98 2.12
C GLN A 136 21.15 -7.43 2.01
N ALA A 137 20.15 -8.25 2.31
CA ALA A 137 18.76 -7.78 2.28
C ALA A 137 18.50 -6.72 3.36
N LEU A 138 19.13 -6.82 4.52
CA LEU A 138 19.08 -5.83 5.60
C LEU A 138 19.77 -4.52 5.19
N GLU A 139 20.93 -4.60 4.54
CA GLU A 139 21.62 -3.43 3.97
C GLU A 139 20.76 -2.72 2.93
N LEU A 140 20.11 -3.46 2.05
CA LEU A 140 19.20 -2.92 1.04
C LEU A 140 17.93 -2.29 1.64
N ALA A 141 17.54 -2.67 2.86
CA ALA A 141 16.44 -2.05 3.59
C ALA A 141 16.84 -0.70 4.23
N GLN A 142 18.14 -0.39 4.34
CA GLN A 142 18.64 0.91 4.82
C GLN A 142 18.01 1.41 6.13
N GLY A 143 17.74 0.50 7.07
CA GLY A 143 17.11 0.81 8.35
C GLY A 143 15.57 0.74 8.35
N ALA A 144 14.96 0.54 7.19
CA ALA A 144 13.52 0.29 7.07
C ALA A 144 13.14 -1.15 7.48
N GLU A 145 11.82 -1.40 7.53
CA GLU A 145 11.30 -2.74 7.76
C GLU A 145 11.64 -3.67 6.58
N ILE A 146 12.34 -4.76 6.89
CA ILE A 146 12.77 -5.72 5.88
C ILE A 146 11.59 -6.51 5.29
N THR A 147 11.48 -6.53 3.96
CA THR A 147 10.42 -7.23 3.23
C THR A 147 10.97 -8.31 2.31
N ARG A 148 10.09 -9.12 1.72
CA ARG A 148 10.48 -10.07 0.67
C ARG A 148 11.07 -9.38 -0.57
N ALA A 149 10.69 -8.13 -0.82
CA ALA A 149 11.22 -7.35 -1.94
C ALA A 149 12.74 -7.11 -1.80
N HIS A 150 13.23 -6.87 -0.58
CA HIS A 150 14.67 -6.71 -0.32
C HIS A 150 15.46 -7.99 -0.61
N PHE A 151 14.95 -9.17 -0.21
CA PHE A 151 15.55 -10.45 -0.61
C PHE A 151 15.51 -10.66 -2.12
N ALA A 152 14.39 -10.29 -2.76
CA ALA A 152 14.29 -10.41 -4.22
C ALA A 152 15.30 -9.51 -4.92
N LYS A 153 15.50 -8.29 -4.45
CA LYS A 153 16.50 -7.35 -4.96
C LYS A 153 17.93 -7.92 -4.77
N ALA A 154 18.25 -8.40 -3.57
CA ALA A 154 19.55 -9.02 -3.27
C ALA A 154 19.85 -10.21 -4.21
N LEU A 155 18.87 -11.07 -4.47
CA LEU A 155 19.05 -12.21 -5.39
C LEU A 155 19.17 -11.78 -6.87
N VAL A 156 18.52 -10.69 -7.28
CA VAL A 156 18.72 -10.11 -8.62
C VAL A 156 20.12 -9.52 -8.75
N GLU A 157 20.60 -8.77 -7.76
CA GLU A 157 21.98 -8.21 -7.75
C GLU A 157 23.05 -9.29 -7.81
N ARG A 158 22.79 -10.47 -7.24
CA ARG A 158 23.66 -11.66 -7.35
C ARG A 158 23.53 -12.39 -8.69
N GLY A 159 22.72 -11.91 -9.62
CA GLY A 159 22.52 -12.53 -10.94
C GLY A 159 21.74 -13.86 -10.91
N VAL A 160 21.07 -14.18 -9.79
CA VAL A 160 20.33 -15.44 -9.62
C VAL A 160 19.05 -15.48 -10.48
N ALA A 161 18.50 -14.32 -10.79
CA ALA A 161 17.38 -14.14 -11.70
C ALA A 161 17.45 -12.78 -12.39
N LYS A 162 16.80 -12.67 -13.56
CA LYS A 162 16.82 -11.43 -14.38
C LYS A 162 16.04 -10.27 -13.76
N ASN A 163 15.05 -10.56 -12.93
CA ASN A 163 14.18 -9.55 -12.34
C ASN A 163 13.51 -10.07 -11.05
N ILE A 164 12.90 -9.17 -10.32
CA ILE A 164 12.21 -9.42 -9.05
C ILE A 164 11.10 -10.47 -9.20
N GLN A 165 10.28 -10.42 -10.25
CA GLN A 165 9.23 -11.41 -10.49
C GLN A 165 9.78 -12.83 -10.66
N GLY A 166 10.92 -12.97 -11.36
CA GLY A 166 11.63 -14.23 -11.52
C GLY A 166 12.11 -14.80 -10.19
N VAL A 167 12.58 -13.93 -9.28
CA VAL A 167 12.97 -14.34 -7.92
C VAL A 167 11.75 -14.81 -7.12
N PHE A 168 10.65 -14.05 -7.12
CA PHE A 168 9.45 -14.48 -6.41
C PHE A 168 8.98 -15.86 -6.87
N LYS A 169 8.85 -16.04 -8.18
CA LYS A 169 8.43 -17.34 -8.78
C LYS A 169 9.36 -18.49 -8.43
N LYS A 170 10.65 -18.25 -8.37
CA LYS A 170 11.68 -19.32 -8.22
C LYS A 170 12.02 -19.62 -6.76
N PHE A 171 11.99 -18.60 -5.87
CA PHE A 171 12.53 -18.70 -4.51
C PHE A 171 11.56 -18.33 -3.39
N LEU A 172 10.69 -17.34 -3.57
CA LEU A 172 9.94 -16.71 -2.48
C LEU A 172 8.42 -17.00 -2.50
N ALA A 173 7.89 -17.53 -3.60
CA ALA A 173 6.50 -17.94 -3.69
C ALA A 173 6.24 -19.19 -2.83
N ARG A 174 4.94 -19.47 -2.57
CA ARG A 174 4.49 -20.66 -1.83
C ARG A 174 5.15 -21.93 -2.38
N ASN A 175 5.58 -22.80 -1.49
CA ASN A 175 6.30 -24.06 -1.79
C ASN A 175 7.69 -23.86 -2.41
N LYS A 176 8.30 -22.69 -2.32
CA LYS A 176 9.69 -22.43 -2.72
C LYS A 176 10.60 -22.35 -1.51
N THR A 177 11.92 -22.46 -1.76
CA THR A 177 12.95 -22.58 -0.72
C THR A 177 12.91 -21.45 0.32
N GLY A 178 12.80 -20.20 -0.11
CA GLY A 178 12.74 -19.03 0.78
C GLY A 178 11.32 -18.67 1.23
N TYR A 179 10.31 -19.51 0.93
CA TYR A 179 8.96 -19.24 1.41
C TYR A 179 8.85 -19.52 2.91
N VAL A 180 8.47 -18.51 3.66
CA VAL A 180 8.09 -18.61 5.07
C VAL A 180 6.63 -18.18 5.18
N PRO A 181 5.73 -19.00 5.75
CA PRO A 181 4.34 -18.60 5.98
C PRO A 181 4.28 -17.31 6.78
N SER A 182 3.30 -16.48 6.46
CA SER A 182 3.03 -15.27 7.24
C SER A 182 2.33 -15.62 8.57
N VAL A 183 2.68 -14.88 9.59
CA VAL A 183 2.07 -14.94 10.93
C VAL A 183 1.46 -13.57 11.28
N TRP A 184 1.00 -12.86 10.24
CA TRP A 184 0.38 -11.53 10.39
C TRP A 184 -0.85 -11.56 11.31
N CYS A 185 -1.28 -10.40 11.76
CA CYS A 185 -2.55 -10.24 12.44
C CYS A 185 -3.72 -10.67 11.53
N SER A 186 -4.87 -10.90 12.12
CA SER A 186 -6.10 -11.11 11.36
C SER A 186 -6.56 -9.81 10.71
N MET A 187 -7.40 -9.94 9.69
CA MET A 187 -8.06 -8.80 9.04
C MET A 187 -8.90 -8.00 10.05
N GLN A 188 -9.57 -8.68 10.99
CA GLN A 188 -10.37 -8.04 12.03
C GLN A 188 -9.53 -7.18 12.96
N GLU A 189 -8.40 -7.69 13.49
CA GLU A 189 -7.49 -6.92 14.35
C GLU A 189 -6.98 -5.65 13.65
N ALA A 190 -6.65 -5.74 12.35
CA ALA A 190 -6.22 -4.58 11.59
C ALA A 190 -7.34 -3.54 11.42
N ILE A 191 -8.56 -3.97 11.10
CA ILE A 191 -9.73 -3.09 10.96
C ILE A 191 -10.04 -2.39 12.28
N GLU A 192 -10.06 -3.13 13.39
CA GLU A 192 -10.31 -2.59 14.73
C GLU A 192 -9.27 -1.54 15.12
N ALA A 193 -7.98 -1.81 14.88
CA ALA A 193 -6.91 -0.85 15.17
C ALA A 193 -7.01 0.43 14.32
N ILE A 194 -7.32 0.31 13.02
CA ILE A 194 -7.52 1.46 12.14
C ILE A 194 -8.72 2.30 12.59
N GLN A 195 -9.83 1.66 12.94
CA GLN A 195 -11.04 2.35 13.42
C GLN A 195 -10.81 3.01 14.78
N GLY A 196 -10.12 2.33 15.69
CA GLY A 196 -9.72 2.88 16.99
C GLY A 196 -8.88 4.15 16.84
N ALA A 197 -8.02 4.20 15.83
CA ALA A 197 -7.24 5.38 15.45
C ALA A 197 -8.05 6.46 14.66
N GLY A 198 -9.38 6.35 14.59
CA GLY A 198 -10.26 7.30 13.90
C GLY A 198 -10.21 7.23 12.37
N GLY A 199 -9.55 6.24 11.83
CA GLY A 199 -9.36 6.08 10.39
C GLY A 199 -10.41 5.21 9.69
N VAL A 200 -10.25 5.09 8.38
CA VAL A 200 -11.04 4.22 7.51
C VAL A 200 -10.21 3.02 7.07
N ALA A 201 -10.73 1.81 7.32
CA ALA A 201 -10.16 0.58 6.81
C ALA A 201 -10.59 0.34 5.36
N VAL A 202 -9.60 0.18 4.48
CA VAL A 202 -9.75 -0.02 3.03
C VAL A 202 -9.15 -1.37 2.64
N LEU A 203 -9.90 -2.24 1.96
CA LEU A 203 -9.36 -3.45 1.36
C LEU A 203 -8.43 -3.06 0.20
N ALA A 204 -7.13 -3.32 0.35
CA ALA A 204 -6.13 -2.95 -0.64
C ALA A 204 -6.14 -3.88 -1.86
N HIS A 205 -5.92 -3.33 -3.05
CA HIS A 205 -5.70 -4.01 -4.34
C HIS A 205 -6.40 -5.38 -4.53
N PRO A 206 -7.74 -5.49 -4.35
CA PRO A 206 -8.45 -6.78 -4.39
C PRO A 206 -8.30 -7.52 -5.72
N GLY A 207 -8.07 -6.84 -6.83
CA GLY A 207 -7.82 -7.45 -8.13
C GLY A 207 -6.49 -8.23 -8.22
N ARG A 208 -5.55 -8.02 -7.29
CA ARG A 208 -4.24 -8.71 -7.31
C ARG A 208 -4.22 -10.05 -6.58
N TYR A 209 -5.23 -10.37 -5.80
CA TYR A 209 -5.24 -11.60 -4.98
C TYR A 209 -5.57 -12.85 -5.78
N GLN A 210 -5.46 -13.01 -6.99
CA GLN A 210 -5.67 -14.22 -7.81
C GLN A 210 -6.78 -15.15 -7.23
N MET A 211 -7.87 -14.55 -6.80
CA MET A 211 -9.04 -15.23 -6.24
C MET A 211 -10.12 -15.42 -7.30
N SER A 212 -10.92 -16.47 -7.16
CA SER A 212 -12.19 -16.55 -7.89
C SER A 212 -13.18 -15.51 -7.35
N ASN A 213 -14.17 -15.12 -8.14
CA ASN A 213 -15.22 -14.18 -7.70
C ASN A 213 -15.95 -14.68 -6.44
N LYS A 214 -16.10 -15.99 -6.29
CA LYS A 214 -16.70 -16.58 -5.07
C LYS A 214 -15.84 -16.31 -3.84
N TRP A 215 -14.53 -16.42 -3.94
CA TRP A 215 -13.61 -16.16 -2.83
C TRP A 215 -13.51 -14.66 -2.54
N LEU A 216 -13.51 -13.81 -3.56
CA LEU A 216 -13.51 -12.37 -3.38
C LEU A 216 -14.78 -11.90 -2.67
N ARG A 217 -15.94 -12.44 -3.03
CA ARG A 217 -17.20 -12.14 -2.34
C ARG A 217 -17.19 -12.61 -0.88
N LYS A 218 -16.68 -13.81 -0.60
CA LYS A 218 -16.49 -14.28 0.79
C LYS A 218 -15.59 -13.34 1.58
N LEU A 219 -14.50 -12.86 0.96
CA LEU A 219 -13.61 -11.87 1.60
C LEU A 219 -14.37 -10.57 1.90
N LEU A 220 -15.16 -10.07 0.96
CA LEU A 220 -15.95 -8.84 1.14
C LEU A 220 -17.04 -9.01 2.20
N ASP A 221 -17.71 -10.17 2.28
CA ASP A 221 -18.68 -10.47 3.35
C ASP A 221 -18.03 -10.38 4.74
N GLU A 222 -16.85 -11.01 4.90
CA GLU A 222 -16.13 -11.00 6.17
C GLU A 222 -15.50 -9.62 6.46
N PHE A 223 -14.98 -8.93 5.44
CA PHE A 223 -14.41 -7.59 5.57
C PHE A 223 -15.46 -6.57 6.02
N THR A 224 -16.63 -6.57 5.40
CA THR A 224 -17.74 -5.67 5.79
C THR A 224 -18.30 -6.06 7.15
N GLY A 225 -18.42 -7.35 7.44
CA GLY A 225 -18.82 -7.87 8.75
C GLY A 225 -17.89 -7.46 9.89
N ALA A 226 -16.59 -7.35 9.63
CA ALA A 226 -15.58 -6.84 10.56
C ALA A 226 -15.57 -5.31 10.68
N GLY A 227 -16.38 -4.60 9.87
CA GLY A 227 -16.49 -3.15 9.89
C GLY A 227 -15.68 -2.40 8.84
N GLY A 228 -15.08 -3.10 7.88
CA GLY A 228 -14.41 -2.47 6.73
C GLY A 228 -15.36 -1.55 5.95
N LYS A 229 -14.88 -0.37 5.53
CA LYS A 229 -15.74 0.69 4.97
C LYS A 229 -15.43 1.06 3.53
N ALA A 230 -14.27 0.67 3.01
CA ALA A 230 -13.87 1.03 1.66
C ALA A 230 -13.04 -0.09 1.01
N MET A 231 -12.93 -0.06 -0.32
CA MET A 231 -12.05 -0.94 -1.07
C MET A 231 -11.38 -0.18 -2.21
N GLU A 232 -10.18 -0.58 -2.61
CA GLU A 232 -9.54 -0.04 -3.79
C GLU A 232 -10.23 -0.54 -5.06
N VAL A 233 -10.70 0.41 -5.86
CA VAL A 233 -11.39 0.18 -7.13
C VAL A 233 -10.49 0.50 -8.30
N ALA A 234 -9.63 1.52 -8.17
CA ALA A 234 -8.81 2.00 -9.27
C ALA A 234 -7.31 1.93 -8.96
N GLN A 235 -6.58 1.30 -9.88
CA GLN A 235 -5.12 1.19 -9.90
C GLN A 235 -4.56 1.48 -11.30
N PRO A 236 -3.26 1.88 -11.45
CA PRO A 236 -2.70 2.34 -12.74
C PRO A 236 -2.76 1.32 -13.88
N GLN A 237 -2.49 0.05 -13.59
CA GLN A 237 -2.34 -1.02 -14.60
C GLN A 237 -3.58 -1.89 -14.78
N GLN A 238 -4.66 -1.49 -14.18
CA GLN A 238 -5.90 -2.26 -14.17
C GLN A 238 -6.64 -2.16 -15.51
N ALA A 239 -7.15 -3.28 -16.00
CA ALA A 239 -8.03 -3.29 -17.16
C ALA A 239 -9.33 -2.50 -16.86
N PRO A 240 -9.87 -1.74 -17.84
CA PRO A 240 -11.12 -1.01 -17.63
C PRO A 240 -12.29 -1.88 -17.16
N SER A 241 -12.40 -3.11 -17.68
CA SER A 241 -13.42 -4.08 -17.27
C SER A 241 -13.27 -4.54 -15.81
N GLU A 242 -12.03 -4.72 -15.34
CA GLU A 242 -11.75 -5.06 -13.94
C GLU A 242 -12.11 -3.90 -13.01
N ARG A 243 -11.73 -2.67 -13.39
CA ARG A 243 -12.11 -1.45 -12.64
C ARG A 243 -13.62 -1.30 -12.53
N GLN A 244 -14.34 -1.52 -13.63
CA GLN A 244 -15.80 -1.47 -13.63
C GLN A 244 -16.40 -2.55 -12.74
N PHE A 245 -15.86 -3.77 -12.77
CA PHE A 245 -16.28 -4.88 -11.92
C PHE A 245 -16.06 -4.59 -10.43
N LEU A 246 -14.88 -4.08 -10.05
CA LEU A 246 -14.62 -3.69 -8.66
C LEU A 246 -15.50 -2.52 -8.21
N GLY A 247 -15.79 -1.57 -9.12
CA GLY A 247 -16.75 -0.50 -8.85
C GLY A 247 -18.17 -1.03 -8.59
N GLN A 248 -18.62 -2.02 -9.35
CA GLN A 248 -19.90 -2.68 -9.10
C GLN A 248 -19.92 -3.43 -7.77
N LEU A 249 -18.83 -4.13 -7.42
CA LEU A 249 -18.70 -4.79 -6.13
C LEU A 249 -18.72 -3.78 -4.97
N SER A 250 -18.04 -2.63 -5.09
CA SER A 250 -18.06 -1.62 -4.03
C SER A 250 -19.48 -1.13 -3.75
N GLN A 251 -20.29 -0.93 -4.78
CA GLN A 251 -21.69 -0.53 -4.64
C GLN A 251 -22.56 -1.66 -4.03
N GLU A 252 -22.37 -2.90 -4.52
CA GLU A 252 -23.13 -4.06 -4.03
C GLU A 252 -22.91 -4.30 -2.53
N TYR A 253 -21.69 -4.03 -2.03
CA TYR A 253 -21.31 -4.20 -0.63
C TYR A 253 -21.42 -2.90 0.19
N ASN A 254 -21.97 -1.82 -0.38
CA ASN A 254 -22.07 -0.49 0.26
C ASN A 254 -20.71 0.03 0.77
N LEU A 255 -19.63 -0.27 0.02
CA LEU A 255 -18.29 0.19 0.31
C LEU A 255 -17.97 1.47 -0.46
N LEU A 256 -17.27 2.39 0.19
CA LEU A 256 -16.66 3.52 -0.48
C LEU A 256 -15.53 3.04 -1.40
N ALA A 257 -15.32 3.73 -2.50
CA ALA A 257 -14.27 3.41 -3.44
C ALA A 257 -12.99 4.21 -3.13
N SER A 258 -11.87 3.52 -2.98
CA SER A 258 -10.55 4.11 -2.94
C SER A 258 -9.83 3.95 -4.27
N GLN A 259 -8.78 4.75 -4.44
CA GLN A 259 -7.85 4.66 -5.57
C GLN A 259 -6.44 4.93 -5.09
N GLY A 260 -5.48 4.17 -5.62
CA GLY A 260 -4.08 4.34 -5.26
C GLY A 260 -3.15 3.70 -6.29
N SER A 261 -1.97 4.28 -6.43
CA SER A 261 -0.98 3.75 -7.37
C SER A 261 -0.28 2.50 -6.85
N ASP A 262 -0.27 2.31 -5.55
CA ASP A 262 0.58 1.34 -4.88
C ASP A 262 2.05 1.51 -5.35
N PHE A 263 2.46 2.77 -5.34
CA PHE A 263 3.74 3.20 -5.87
C PHE A 263 4.88 2.78 -4.95
N HIS A 264 5.83 2.02 -5.51
CA HIS A 264 7.07 1.65 -4.84
C HIS A 264 8.29 2.32 -5.49
N TYR A 265 8.27 2.46 -6.82
CA TYR A 265 9.31 3.14 -7.59
C TYR A 265 8.81 3.50 -8.98
N PRO A 266 9.40 4.53 -9.63
CA PRO A 266 8.98 4.95 -10.96
C PRO A 266 9.28 3.88 -12.01
N MET A 267 8.26 3.58 -12.83
CA MET A 267 8.35 2.71 -13.99
C MET A 267 7.72 3.39 -15.20
N SER A 268 8.01 2.92 -16.40
CA SER A 268 7.42 3.48 -17.63
C SER A 268 5.88 3.40 -17.66
N TRP A 269 5.31 2.47 -16.92
CA TRP A 269 3.87 2.19 -16.86
C TRP A 269 3.22 2.50 -15.50
N LEU A 270 4.00 2.74 -14.45
CA LEU A 270 3.51 3.02 -13.08
C LEU A 270 4.16 4.29 -12.55
N ASP A 271 3.33 5.25 -12.12
CA ASP A 271 3.76 6.48 -11.47
C ASP A 271 2.65 7.00 -10.55
N LEU A 272 3.00 7.90 -9.63
CA LEU A 272 2.06 8.56 -8.73
C LEU A 272 0.97 9.29 -9.51
N GLY A 273 -0.27 9.14 -9.07
CA GLY A 273 -1.45 9.78 -9.66
C GLY A 273 -1.78 9.36 -11.09
N ARG A 274 -1.09 8.34 -11.63
CA ARG A 274 -1.27 7.94 -13.03
C ARG A 274 -2.48 7.04 -13.20
N ASN A 275 -3.38 7.41 -14.14
CA ASN A 275 -4.54 6.62 -14.52
C ASN A 275 -5.45 6.22 -13.33
N LEU A 276 -5.51 7.08 -12.31
CA LEU A 276 -6.37 6.94 -11.15
C LEU A 276 -7.65 7.72 -11.36
N TYR A 277 -8.75 7.02 -11.52
CA TYR A 277 -10.11 7.56 -11.60
C TYR A 277 -11.12 6.50 -11.19
N LEU A 278 -12.15 6.89 -10.48
CA LEU A 278 -13.23 5.99 -10.09
C LEU A 278 -14.28 5.87 -11.21
N PRO A 279 -14.95 4.71 -11.36
CA PRO A 279 -16.18 4.62 -12.14
C PRO A 279 -17.22 5.64 -11.68
N LYS A 280 -18.05 6.10 -12.61
CA LYS A 280 -18.94 7.27 -12.43
C LYS A 280 -19.87 7.19 -11.22
N ASP A 281 -20.31 5.99 -10.86
CA ASP A 281 -21.31 5.79 -9.81
C ASP A 281 -20.69 5.37 -8.46
N CYS A 282 -19.35 5.40 -8.36
CA CYS A 282 -18.64 5.09 -7.11
C CYS A 282 -18.52 6.33 -6.22
N GLN A 283 -18.76 6.17 -4.92
CA GLN A 283 -18.51 7.19 -3.93
C GLN A 283 -17.08 7.08 -3.41
N GLY A 284 -16.30 8.17 -3.54
CA GLY A 284 -14.90 8.18 -3.12
C GLY A 284 -14.74 8.16 -1.61
N VAL A 285 -13.73 7.43 -1.12
CA VAL A 285 -13.45 7.29 0.32
C VAL A 285 -13.15 8.62 1.02
N TRP A 286 -12.70 9.63 0.27
CA TRP A 286 -12.44 10.98 0.79
C TRP A 286 -13.71 11.69 1.32
N GLN A 287 -14.91 11.22 1.00
CA GLN A 287 -16.14 11.70 1.59
C GLN A 287 -16.23 11.37 3.09
N PHE A 288 -15.50 10.35 3.54
CA PHE A 288 -15.52 9.95 4.96
C PHE A 288 -14.92 11.03 5.88
N TRP A 289 -13.91 11.75 5.43
CA TRP A 289 -13.27 12.80 6.24
C TRP A 289 -13.62 14.22 5.82
N GLY A 290 -14.81 14.38 5.22
CA GLY A 290 -15.35 15.71 4.94
C GLY A 290 -14.50 16.56 4.01
N ALA A 291 -13.75 15.94 3.10
CA ALA A 291 -13.22 16.62 1.95
C ALA A 291 -14.38 16.96 1.02
N THR A 292 -15.23 17.90 1.47
CA THR A 292 -16.20 18.57 0.62
C THR A 292 -15.41 19.24 -0.50
N GLU A 293 -15.87 19.03 -1.71
CA GLU A 293 -15.47 19.77 -2.90
C GLU A 293 -15.88 21.25 -2.71
N GLU A 294 -15.27 21.92 -1.75
CA GLU A 294 -15.40 23.37 -1.58
C GLU A 294 -14.06 24.01 -1.94
N CYS A 295 -13.99 24.47 -3.14
CA CYS A 295 -13.26 25.64 -3.59
C CYS A 295 -14.11 26.37 -4.62
#